data_536919867abf670dc26c6af25878f1ec
#
_entry.id   536919867abf670dc26c6af25878f1ec
#
_cell.length_a   1.000
_cell.length_b   1.000
_cell.length_c   1.000
_cell.angle_alpha   90.00
_cell.angle_beta   90.00
_cell.angle_gamma   90.00
#
_symmetry.space_group_name_H-M   'P 1'
#
loop_
_entity.id
_entity.type
_entity.pdbx_description
1 polymer ?
#
loop_
_entity_poly.entity_id
_entity_poly.type
_entity_poly.pdbx_seq_one_letter_code
_entity_poly.pdbx_strand_id
1 'polypeptide(L)'
;MKRYLSLWLVLGFIMVGISAANDKNTPADAKNGFAWKSDIPDDCPFEQSQTLTGIFFTGRHSDYHCGDTFYPSWASDGNLYSPWTDGTTDGIGCSSGAGKDAQTGHAAMIGDDPLKLVIKNTSPPKAGSAKPYNGRYPCGSLVHKGIWYYGTYCLGPAGRHKHKGFTWNWPNLGPIPGFQVSRDLGKTWTPSPLSPDKPLFPEPRGYLGPVKMGAPHFVDFGKNMKYSPDGKAYLLGMGAEENDPKPRPCIKPGPPGEAFQLRQGCDDDFAHANLSWITADQVYLARVMPSPETINKLEAYEFFAGHNKEGKPLWTGNFEKIEPLIEWNNHMGCVTATYVPGLKKYLMCITDGWPTVAKMTSYILEADKITGPWRMVAYMKDFGEQAYFLNFPSKFISEDGRTLWLCYSANFSRGWNGVKLNFNPPGGRYGLCLHEVRLLGPSDNSTTANKTLKATQ
;
A
#
# COMPACT_ATOMS: atom_id res chain seq x y z
N MET A 1 -10.59 53.78 22.11
CA MET A 1 -9.41 52.92 22.16
C MET A 1 -9.71 51.70 23.05
N LYS A 2 -10.09 50.60 22.49
CA LYS A 2 -10.22 49.29 23.18
C LYS A 2 -9.26 48.32 22.50
N ARG A 3 -8.22 47.90 23.23
CA ARG A 3 -7.25 46.92 22.79
C ARG A 3 -7.85 45.52 22.94
N TYR A 4 -7.97 44.77 21.85
CA TYR A 4 -8.27 43.36 21.87
C TYR A 4 -6.94 42.60 22.02
N LEU A 5 -6.79 41.88 23.13
CA LEU A 5 -5.73 40.96 23.39
C LEU A 5 -6.11 39.62 22.72
N SER A 6 -5.42 39.24 21.68
CA SER A 6 -5.56 37.91 21.05
C SER A 6 -4.78 36.92 21.87
N LEU A 7 -5.48 36.01 22.52
CA LEU A 7 -4.93 34.90 23.26
C LEU A 7 -4.58 33.78 22.26
N TRP A 8 -3.31 33.57 21.98
CA TRP A 8 -2.82 32.43 21.23
C TRP A 8 -2.76 31.24 22.17
N LEU A 9 -3.65 30.28 21.99
CA LEU A 9 -3.55 28.97 22.64
C LEU A 9 -2.51 28.15 21.86
N VAL A 10 -1.30 28.11 22.40
CA VAL A 10 -0.26 27.17 21.99
C VAL A 10 -0.63 25.80 22.59
N LEU A 11 -1.22 24.92 21.78
CA LEU A 11 -1.33 23.51 22.14
C LEU A 11 0.06 22.88 22.06
N GLY A 12 0.73 22.87 23.20
CA GLY A 12 1.95 22.11 23.40
C GLY A 12 1.68 20.62 23.24
N PHE A 13 2.25 20.01 22.21
CA PHE A 13 2.40 18.56 22.15
C PHE A 13 3.33 18.11 23.28
N ILE A 14 2.74 17.57 24.32
CA ILE A 14 3.51 16.83 25.34
C ILE A 14 3.97 15.54 24.66
N MET A 15 5.24 15.51 24.28
CA MET A 15 5.93 14.24 23.99
C MET A 15 6.02 13.46 25.30
N VAL A 16 5.06 12.59 25.53
CA VAL A 16 5.17 11.57 26.57
C VAL A 16 6.24 10.59 26.08
N GLY A 17 7.40 10.65 26.71
CA GLY A 17 8.44 9.65 26.54
C GLY A 17 7.85 8.27 26.86
N ILE A 18 7.67 7.45 25.85
CA ILE A 18 7.21 6.07 26.00
C ILE A 18 8.39 5.29 26.58
N SER A 19 8.38 5.11 27.90
CA SER A 19 9.14 4.07 28.56
C SER A 19 8.81 2.74 27.89
N ALA A 20 9.83 2.03 27.42
CA ALA A 20 9.69 0.68 26.90
C ALA A 20 9.10 -0.20 28.01
N ALA A 21 7.79 -0.41 27.97
CA ALA A 21 7.17 -1.43 28.78
C ALA A 21 7.70 -2.77 28.28
N ASN A 22 8.42 -3.47 29.13
CA ASN A 22 8.81 -4.86 28.92
C ASN A 22 7.53 -5.69 28.71
N ASP A 23 7.23 -5.96 27.47
CA ASP A 23 6.07 -6.76 27.06
C ASP A 23 6.37 -8.24 27.37
N LYS A 24 5.93 -8.69 28.54
CA LYS A 24 6.11 -10.07 28.99
C LYS A 24 5.24 -11.10 28.24
N ASN A 25 4.54 -10.68 27.20
CA ASN A 25 3.64 -11.53 26.40
C ASN A 25 4.16 -11.83 24.99
N THR A 26 5.49 -11.87 24.78
CA THR A 26 6.00 -12.44 23.53
C THR A 26 5.79 -13.95 23.58
N PRO A 27 5.01 -14.56 22.68
CA PRO A 27 4.91 -16.01 22.62
C PRO A 27 6.32 -16.61 22.50
N ALA A 28 6.60 -17.65 23.28
CA ALA A 28 7.91 -18.33 23.28
C ALA A 28 8.32 -18.87 21.90
N ASP A 29 7.35 -19.00 20.98
CA ASP A 29 7.49 -19.52 19.62
C ASP A 29 8.04 -18.51 18.60
N ALA A 30 8.08 -17.22 18.92
CA ALA A 30 8.53 -16.16 17.99
C ALA A 30 10.02 -16.28 17.61
N LYS A 31 10.83 -16.96 18.42
CA LYS A 31 12.25 -17.21 18.10
C LYS A 31 12.46 -18.27 17.02
N ASN A 32 11.48 -19.13 16.79
CA ASN A 32 11.59 -20.27 15.85
C ASN A 32 10.86 -20.05 14.53
N GLY A 33 10.20 -18.91 14.35
CA GLY A 33 9.34 -18.63 13.20
C GLY A 33 8.03 -19.42 13.23
N PHE A 34 7.10 -19.08 12.32
CA PHE A 34 5.81 -19.77 12.19
C PHE A 34 5.25 -19.61 10.78
N ALA A 35 4.46 -20.59 10.34
CA ALA A 35 3.65 -20.47 9.15
C ALA A 35 2.37 -19.70 9.48
N TRP A 36 2.03 -18.69 8.67
CA TRP A 36 0.76 -18.00 8.83
C TRP A 36 -0.38 -18.93 8.41
N LYS A 37 -1.38 -19.08 9.28
CA LYS A 37 -2.57 -19.87 8.95
C LYS A 37 -3.40 -19.08 7.92
N SER A 38 -3.49 -19.60 6.71
CA SER A 38 -4.35 -19.04 5.67
C SER A 38 -5.82 -19.41 5.99
N ASP A 39 -6.69 -18.40 6.07
CA ASP A 39 -8.11 -18.55 6.42
C ASP A 39 -8.95 -17.88 5.31
N ILE A 40 -8.98 -18.55 4.15
CA ILE A 40 -9.59 -18.03 2.93
C ILE A 40 -11.11 -18.02 3.08
N PRO A 41 -11.80 -16.89 2.87
CA PRO A 41 -13.26 -16.83 2.92
C PRO A 41 -13.91 -17.55 1.72
N ASP A 42 -15.13 -18.04 1.94
CA ASP A 42 -15.87 -18.86 0.96
C ASP A 42 -16.20 -18.12 -0.34
N ASP A 43 -16.29 -16.80 -0.30
CA ASP A 43 -16.57 -15.94 -1.46
C ASP A 43 -15.31 -15.50 -2.22
N CYS A 44 -14.14 -16.01 -1.87
CA CYS A 44 -12.89 -15.71 -2.54
C CYS A 44 -12.91 -16.16 -4.01
N PRO A 45 -12.69 -15.24 -4.96
CA PRO A 45 -12.72 -15.61 -6.39
C PRO A 45 -11.43 -16.27 -6.88
N PHE A 46 -10.38 -16.34 -6.05
CA PHE A 46 -9.08 -16.86 -6.46
C PHE A 46 -8.90 -18.31 -6.03
N GLU A 47 -8.57 -19.16 -6.99
CA GLU A 47 -8.13 -20.52 -6.69
C GLU A 47 -6.84 -20.51 -5.85
N GLN A 48 -6.69 -21.50 -4.98
CA GLN A 48 -5.44 -21.71 -4.26
C GLN A 48 -4.30 -22.03 -5.22
N SER A 49 -3.16 -21.37 -5.05
CA SER A 49 -1.95 -21.69 -5.81
C SER A 49 -1.51 -23.14 -5.57
N GLN A 50 -1.12 -23.81 -6.64
CA GLN A 50 -0.58 -25.17 -6.59
C GLN A 50 0.93 -25.19 -6.40
N THR A 51 1.59 -24.04 -6.50
CA THR A 51 3.06 -23.91 -6.43
C THR A 51 3.53 -23.16 -5.19
N LEU A 52 2.74 -22.21 -4.70
CA LEU A 52 3.00 -21.43 -3.51
C LEU A 52 1.79 -21.56 -2.57
N THR A 53 1.95 -22.33 -1.51
CA THR A 53 0.82 -22.78 -0.67
C THR A 53 0.74 -22.06 0.68
N GLY A 54 1.59 -21.05 0.90
CA GLY A 54 1.58 -20.28 2.13
C GLY A 54 2.84 -19.44 2.33
N ILE A 55 2.90 -18.82 3.49
CA ILE A 55 3.98 -17.94 3.92
C ILE A 55 4.44 -18.31 5.33
N PHE A 56 5.75 -18.37 5.54
CA PHE A 56 6.38 -18.64 6.81
C PHE A 56 7.17 -17.42 7.27
N PHE A 57 6.86 -16.88 8.44
CA PHE A 57 7.61 -15.81 9.09
C PHE A 57 8.77 -16.42 9.86
N THR A 58 10.00 -16.03 9.53
CA THR A 58 11.22 -16.63 10.15
C THR A 58 11.48 -16.13 11.56
N GLY A 59 10.77 -15.08 12.01
CA GLY A 59 11.02 -14.38 13.25
C GLY A 59 12.09 -13.28 13.17
N ARG A 60 12.79 -13.16 12.03
CA ARG A 60 13.71 -12.04 11.79
C ARG A 60 12.94 -10.83 11.31
N HIS A 61 13.11 -9.70 11.97
CA HIS A 61 12.45 -8.45 11.62
C HIS A 61 13.29 -7.24 11.98
N SER A 62 13.06 -6.13 11.29
CA SER A 62 13.69 -4.85 11.55
C SER A 62 13.11 -4.15 12.78
N ASP A 63 13.84 -3.17 13.29
CA ASP A 63 13.45 -2.31 14.41
C ASP A 63 13.61 -0.82 14.06
N TYR A 64 13.21 -0.43 12.84
CA TYR A 64 13.26 0.98 12.40
C TYR A 64 12.13 1.80 13.02
N HIS A 65 12.50 2.99 13.51
CA HIS A 65 11.57 4.00 14.01
C HIS A 65 11.40 5.09 12.95
N CYS A 66 10.68 4.76 11.88
CA CYS A 66 10.42 5.63 10.75
C CYS A 66 8.91 5.92 10.60
N GLY A 67 8.56 6.87 9.74
CA GLY A 67 7.20 7.04 9.26
C GLY A 67 6.68 5.82 8.50
N ASP A 68 5.49 5.91 7.96
CA ASP A 68 4.87 4.84 7.19
C ASP A 68 4.91 5.07 5.68
N THR A 69 4.20 4.24 4.93
CA THR A 69 3.96 4.37 3.47
C THR A 69 5.24 4.25 2.64
N PHE A 70 6.08 3.28 2.98
CA PHE A 70 7.29 3.00 2.20
C PHE A 70 6.98 2.12 0.99
N TYR A 71 7.37 2.61 -0.20
CA TYR A 71 7.31 1.88 -1.48
C TYR A 71 8.69 1.90 -2.15
N PRO A 72 9.62 1.06 -1.70
CA PRO A 72 11.01 1.09 -2.16
C PRO A 72 11.15 0.73 -3.63
N SER A 73 11.93 1.50 -4.38
CA SER A 73 12.32 1.22 -5.76
C SER A 73 13.83 1.02 -5.83
N TRP A 74 14.29 -0.06 -6.45
CA TRP A 74 15.70 -0.42 -6.51
C TRP A 74 16.42 0.25 -7.67
N ALA A 75 17.24 1.24 -7.34
CA ALA A 75 17.97 2.05 -8.30
C ALA A 75 19.26 1.38 -8.83
N SER A 76 19.81 1.94 -9.90
CA SER A 76 21.06 1.45 -10.52
C SER A 76 22.29 1.61 -9.63
N ASP A 77 22.30 2.57 -8.70
CA ASP A 77 23.36 2.79 -7.72
C ASP A 77 23.40 1.74 -6.61
N GLY A 78 22.40 0.84 -6.57
CA GLY A 78 22.29 -0.23 -5.59
C GLY A 78 21.45 0.11 -4.37
N ASN A 79 21.04 1.34 -4.16
CA ASN A 79 20.18 1.73 -3.06
C ASN A 79 18.70 1.58 -3.41
N LEU A 80 17.86 1.54 -2.38
CA LEU A 80 16.42 1.70 -2.51
C LEU A 80 16.06 3.17 -2.26
N TYR A 81 15.06 3.63 -3.00
CA TYR A 81 14.49 4.97 -2.82
C TYR A 81 13.00 4.84 -2.58
N SER A 82 12.50 5.52 -1.57
CA SER A 82 11.10 5.42 -1.17
C SER A 82 10.53 6.76 -0.72
N PRO A 83 9.31 7.09 -1.12
CA PRO A 83 8.53 8.09 -0.39
C PRO A 83 8.14 7.54 0.99
N TRP A 84 7.73 8.43 1.88
CA TRP A 84 7.18 8.09 3.19
C TRP A 84 6.32 9.23 3.72
N THR A 85 5.49 8.97 4.73
CA THR A 85 4.70 9.98 5.43
C THR A 85 4.39 9.56 6.88
N ASP A 86 3.55 10.32 7.55
CA ASP A 86 2.92 10.04 8.84
C ASP A 86 3.87 9.44 9.90
N GLY A 87 4.79 10.27 10.35
CA GLY A 87 5.77 9.91 11.37
C GLY A 87 7.06 10.71 11.26
N THR A 88 8.15 10.11 11.69
CA THR A 88 9.49 10.74 11.68
C THR A 88 10.48 9.83 11.00
N THR A 89 11.25 10.36 10.05
CA THR A 89 12.35 9.66 9.38
C THR A 89 13.58 10.57 9.35
N ASP A 90 14.74 10.06 9.76
CA ASP A 90 16.01 10.82 9.79
C ASP A 90 15.86 12.18 10.53
N GLY A 91 15.13 12.17 11.64
CA GLY A 91 14.90 13.36 12.48
C GLY A 91 13.88 14.37 11.96
N ILE A 92 13.25 14.10 10.81
CA ILE A 92 12.27 15.00 10.19
C ILE A 92 10.88 14.38 10.29
N GLY A 93 9.90 15.16 10.77
CA GLY A 93 8.50 14.76 10.85
C GLY A 93 7.73 15.12 9.59
N CYS A 94 6.80 14.26 9.20
CA CYS A 94 5.80 14.48 8.14
C CYS A 94 4.42 14.06 8.61
N SER A 95 3.38 14.67 8.06
CA SER A 95 2.00 14.24 8.23
C SER A 95 1.20 14.46 6.96
N SER A 96 0.55 13.42 6.46
CA SER A 96 -0.34 13.47 5.31
C SER A 96 -1.75 13.96 5.69
N GLY A 97 -2.12 13.86 6.96
CA GLY A 97 -3.45 14.21 7.46
C GLY A 97 -3.69 15.70 7.71
N ALA A 98 -2.68 16.55 7.50
CA ALA A 98 -2.75 17.98 7.88
C ALA A 98 -3.46 18.88 6.85
N GLY A 99 -4.27 18.35 5.95
CA GLY A 99 -5.01 19.13 4.94
C GLY A 99 -4.06 19.89 4.00
N LYS A 100 -4.17 21.21 3.94
CA LYS A 100 -3.31 22.05 3.09
C LYS A 100 -1.82 21.97 3.46
N ASP A 101 -1.52 21.59 4.68
CA ASP A 101 -0.16 21.48 5.21
C ASP A 101 0.36 20.03 5.19
N ALA A 102 -0.39 19.10 4.55
CA ALA A 102 0.04 17.73 4.37
C ALA A 102 1.39 17.65 3.64
N GLN A 103 2.24 16.75 4.10
CA GLN A 103 3.59 16.59 3.59
C GLN A 103 3.94 15.12 3.36
N THR A 104 4.78 14.90 2.38
CA THR A 104 5.43 13.61 2.13
C THR A 104 6.94 13.79 2.09
N GLY A 105 7.65 12.80 2.62
CA GLY A 105 9.11 12.74 2.61
C GLY A 105 9.64 11.83 1.51
N HIS A 106 10.93 11.93 1.26
CA HIS A 106 11.65 11.13 0.26
C HIS A 106 12.95 10.64 0.88
N ALA A 107 13.14 9.34 0.92
CA ALA A 107 14.30 8.75 1.57
C ALA A 107 15.07 7.78 0.67
N ALA A 108 16.38 7.78 0.81
CA ALA A 108 17.25 6.71 0.38
C ALA A 108 17.39 5.68 1.52
N MET A 109 17.24 4.40 1.20
CA MET A 109 17.47 3.28 2.10
C MET A 109 18.77 2.59 1.66
N ILE A 110 19.86 2.89 2.39
CA ILE A 110 21.23 2.58 2.02
C ILE A 110 21.69 1.32 2.76
N GLY A 111 22.26 0.37 2.03
CA GLY A 111 22.76 -0.89 2.57
C GLY A 111 22.12 -2.12 1.93
N ASP A 112 22.72 -3.29 2.18
CA ASP A 112 22.29 -4.57 1.59
C ASP A 112 21.66 -5.52 2.63
N ASP A 113 21.81 -5.22 3.91
CA ASP A 113 21.20 -5.98 5.01
C ASP A 113 19.90 -5.28 5.44
N PRO A 114 18.73 -5.89 5.26
CA PRO A 114 17.44 -5.31 5.67
C PRO A 114 17.35 -4.93 7.15
N LEU A 115 18.20 -5.50 8.00
CA LEU A 115 18.26 -5.21 9.43
C LEU A 115 19.19 -4.04 9.78
N LYS A 116 19.98 -3.53 8.82
CA LYS A 116 21.03 -2.53 9.05
C LYS A 116 20.98 -1.40 8.02
N LEU A 117 19.84 -1.09 7.47
CA LEU A 117 19.71 0.01 6.52
C LEU A 117 19.94 1.35 7.20
N VAL A 118 20.66 2.22 6.52
CA VAL A 118 20.72 3.64 6.85
C VAL A 118 19.66 4.35 6.02
N ILE A 119 18.64 4.91 6.70
CA ILE A 119 17.51 5.57 6.05
C ILE A 119 17.73 7.08 6.18
N LYS A 120 17.92 7.76 5.04
CA LYS A 120 18.26 9.19 4.96
C LYS A 120 17.31 9.93 4.05
N ASN A 121 16.78 11.06 4.51
CA ASN A 121 16.01 11.94 3.64
C ASN A 121 16.90 12.52 2.53
N THR A 122 16.43 12.50 1.31
CA THR A 122 17.14 13.04 0.13
C THR A 122 16.90 14.52 -0.04
N SER A 123 15.76 15.01 0.43
CA SER A 123 15.37 16.42 0.44
C SER A 123 14.38 16.68 1.58
N PRO A 124 14.15 17.96 1.96
CA PRO A 124 13.08 18.30 2.89
C PRO A 124 11.71 17.80 2.39
N PRO A 125 10.78 17.51 3.31
CA PRO A 125 9.41 17.12 2.96
C PRO A 125 8.74 18.15 2.04
N LYS A 126 7.94 17.67 1.10
CA LYS A 126 7.18 18.49 0.19
C LYS A 126 5.74 18.62 0.65
N ALA A 127 5.23 19.84 0.66
CA ALA A 127 3.83 20.08 0.86
C ALA A 127 3.03 19.33 -0.22
N GLY A 128 2.10 18.51 0.20
CA GLY A 128 1.33 17.63 -0.65
C GLY A 128 -0.13 18.05 -0.79
N SER A 129 -0.53 19.22 -0.29
CA SER A 129 -1.93 19.62 -0.35
C SER A 129 -2.37 19.92 -1.78
N ALA A 130 -3.47 19.33 -2.19
CA ALA A 130 -4.17 19.70 -3.40
C ALA A 130 -5.62 20.02 -3.07
N LYS A 131 -6.11 21.13 -3.60
CA LYS A 131 -7.54 21.34 -3.67
C LYS A 131 -8.13 20.40 -4.72
N PRO A 132 -9.32 19.86 -4.53
CA PRO A 132 -10.23 20.05 -3.39
C PRO A 132 -9.99 19.07 -2.23
N TYR A 133 -8.93 18.28 -2.26
CA TYR A 133 -8.67 17.19 -1.34
C TYR A 133 -7.93 17.64 -0.09
N ASN A 134 -8.24 17.00 1.03
CA ASN A 134 -7.52 17.17 2.28
C ASN A 134 -6.61 15.97 2.51
N GLY A 135 -5.33 16.21 2.62
CA GLY A 135 -4.32 15.18 2.79
C GLY A 135 -3.85 14.59 1.47
N ARG A 136 -2.64 14.06 1.49
CA ARG A 136 -2.02 13.35 0.38
C ARG A 136 -1.12 12.26 0.91
N TYR A 137 -1.23 11.11 0.26
CA TYR A 137 -0.44 9.94 0.59
C TYR A 137 0.45 9.57 -0.58
N PRO A 138 1.65 9.02 -0.33
CA PRO A 138 2.49 8.48 -1.37
C PRO A 138 1.82 7.34 -2.12
N CYS A 139 2.02 7.30 -3.41
CA CYS A 139 1.79 6.13 -4.26
C CYS A 139 2.90 6.06 -5.31
N GLY A 140 2.86 5.13 -6.21
CA GLY A 140 3.72 4.99 -7.37
C GLY A 140 5.12 5.60 -7.24
N SER A 141 6.09 4.81 -6.81
CA SER A 141 7.49 5.23 -6.74
C SER A 141 8.33 4.35 -7.65
N LEU A 142 9.06 4.97 -8.58
CA LEU A 142 9.92 4.28 -9.52
C LEU A 142 11.22 5.05 -9.74
N VAL A 143 12.36 4.41 -9.51
CA VAL A 143 13.66 4.92 -9.95
C VAL A 143 14.14 4.12 -11.14
N HIS A 144 14.27 4.79 -12.28
CA HIS A 144 14.76 4.20 -13.52
C HIS A 144 15.76 5.11 -14.21
N LYS A 145 16.94 4.59 -14.58
CA LYS A 145 18.03 5.34 -15.21
C LYS A 145 18.42 6.62 -14.46
N GLY A 146 18.44 6.54 -13.11
CA GLY A 146 18.79 7.68 -12.26
C GLY A 146 17.70 8.74 -12.10
N ILE A 147 16.53 8.53 -12.70
CA ILE A 147 15.38 9.42 -12.58
C ILE A 147 14.37 8.79 -11.64
N TRP A 148 13.88 9.56 -10.68
CA TRP A 148 12.85 9.14 -9.75
C TRP A 148 11.50 9.77 -10.10
N TYR A 149 10.52 8.93 -10.40
CA TYR A 149 9.12 9.29 -10.61
C TYR A 149 8.34 8.98 -9.33
N TYR A 150 7.57 9.93 -8.84
CA TYR A 150 6.89 9.82 -7.57
C TYR A 150 5.50 10.42 -7.65
N GLY A 151 4.48 9.63 -7.30
CA GLY A 151 3.09 10.03 -7.27
C GLY A 151 2.56 10.22 -5.85
N THR A 152 1.49 11.00 -5.76
CA THR A 152 0.67 11.09 -4.56
C THR A 152 -0.78 10.87 -4.95
N TYR A 153 -1.51 10.08 -4.18
CA TYR A 153 -2.94 9.98 -4.39
C TYR A 153 -3.67 10.99 -3.52
N CYS A 154 -4.84 11.40 -4.01
CA CYS A 154 -5.74 12.27 -3.30
C CYS A 154 -6.90 11.44 -2.76
N LEU A 155 -7.26 11.68 -1.52
CA LEU A 155 -8.54 11.22 -0.99
C LEU A 155 -9.60 12.15 -1.54
N GLY A 156 -10.71 11.59 -2.01
CA GLY A 156 -11.83 12.30 -2.60
C GLY A 156 -12.38 13.37 -1.67
N PRO A 157 -13.32 14.21 -2.16
CA PRO A 157 -13.76 15.36 -1.39
C PRO A 157 -14.05 14.87 -0.01
N ALA A 158 -13.44 15.54 0.96
CA ALA A 158 -13.71 15.30 2.35
C ALA A 158 -15.22 15.40 2.55
N GLY A 159 -15.88 14.32 2.22
CA GLY A 159 -17.24 14.14 2.64
C GLY A 159 -17.16 14.31 4.13
N ARG A 160 -17.79 15.34 4.62
CA ARG A 160 -17.81 15.62 6.04
C ARG A 160 -18.68 14.56 6.71
N HIS A 161 -18.20 13.34 6.73
CA HIS A 161 -18.81 12.28 7.53
C HIS A 161 -18.68 12.70 8.98
N LYS A 162 -19.64 13.46 9.46
CA LYS A 162 -19.77 13.80 10.86
C LYS A 162 -20.37 12.61 11.59
N HIS A 163 -19.52 11.83 12.20
CA HIS A 163 -19.99 10.90 13.22
C HIS A 163 -19.46 11.36 14.58
N LYS A 164 -20.36 11.70 15.49
CA LYS A 164 -20.04 12.17 16.88
C LYS A 164 -18.98 13.28 16.93
N GLY A 165 -19.03 14.22 15.99
CA GLY A 165 -18.10 15.35 15.94
C GLY A 165 -16.79 15.10 15.23
N PHE A 166 -16.54 13.90 14.74
CA PHE A 166 -15.36 13.57 13.96
C PHE A 166 -15.62 13.76 12.46
N THR A 167 -14.71 14.42 11.77
CA THR A 167 -14.75 14.56 10.31
C THR A 167 -13.71 13.65 9.69
N TRP A 168 -14.14 12.68 8.89
CA TRP A 168 -13.26 11.79 8.15
C TRP A 168 -13.07 12.31 6.73
N ASN A 169 -11.84 12.25 6.26
CA ASN A 169 -11.45 12.70 4.93
C ASN A 169 -11.14 11.53 3.98
N TRP A 170 -11.43 10.29 4.38
CA TRP A 170 -10.91 9.12 3.70
C TRP A 170 -11.89 8.27 2.88
N PRO A 171 -13.19 8.50 2.87
CA PRO A 171 -14.09 7.47 2.32
C PRO A 171 -13.86 7.19 0.85
N ASN A 172 -13.38 8.14 0.08
CA ASN A 172 -13.18 7.94 -1.35
C ASN A 172 -11.77 8.27 -1.79
N LEU A 173 -11.21 7.43 -2.66
CA LEU A 173 -10.00 7.78 -3.39
C LEU A 173 -10.32 8.80 -4.47
N GLY A 174 -9.47 9.81 -4.58
CA GLY A 174 -9.49 10.72 -5.71
C GLY A 174 -8.52 10.29 -6.81
N PRO A 175 -8.60 10.93 -7.97
CA PRO A 175 -7.70 10.67 -9.09
C PRO A 175 -6.25 11.08 -8.77
N ILE A 176 -5.30 10.44 -9.43
CA ILE A 176 -3.88 10.81 -9.33
C ILE A 176 -3.59 12.09 -10.11
N PRO A 177 -3.00 13.12 -9.47
CA PRO A 177 -2.61 14.35 -10.16
C PRO A 177 -1.29 14.23 -10.96
N GLY A 178 -0.89 13.01 -11.31
CA GLY A 178 0.35 12.72 -12.02
C GLY A 178 1.57 12.57 -11.11
N PHE A 179 2.75 12.53 -11.73
CA PHE A 179 4.02 12.23 -11.07
C PHE A 179 4.92 13.46 -10.99
N GLN A 180 5.55 13.66 -9.86
CA GLN A 180 6.72 14.53 -9.72
C GLN A 180 7.94 13.80 -10.27
N VAL A 181 8.92 14.54 -10.76
CA VAL A 181 10.13 13.97 -11.39
C VAL A 181 11.37 14.57 -10.72
N SER A 182 12.26 13.70 -10.27
CA SER A 182 13.60 14.07 -9.82
C SER A 182 14.66 13.46 -10.77
N ARG A 183 15.60 14.28 -11.23
CA ARG A 183 16.71 13.84 -12.10
C ARG A 183 18.01 13.63 -11.31
N ASP A 184 17.94 13.73 -9.98
CA ASP A 184 19.09 13.68 -9.07
C ASP A 184 18.80 12.85 -7.80
N LEU A 185 17.97 11.80 -7.98
CA LEU A 185 17.61 10.83 -6.94
C LEU A 185 16.98 11.48 -5.69
N GLY A 186 16.06 12.43 -5.91
CA GLY A 186 15.25 13.02 -4.87
C GLY A 186 15.82 14.27 -4.20
N LYS A 187 16.97 14.79 -4.65
CA LYS A 187 17.53 16.04 -4.10
C LYS A 187 16.72 17.25 -4.55
N THR A 188 16.33 17.27 -5.82
CA THR A 188 15.44 18.30 -6.37
C THR A 188 14.27 17.67 -7.12
N TRP A 189 13.15 18.39 -7.19
CA TRP A 189 11.92 17.89 -7.77
C TRP A 189 11.28 18.88 -8.73
N THR A 190 10.92 18.41 -9.91
CA THR A 190 10.01 19.08 -10.82
C THR A 190 8.59 18.64 -10.48
N PRO A 191 7.67 19.53 -10.09
CA PRO A 191 6.29 19.19 -9.81
C PRO A 191 5.59 18.56 -11.02
N SER A 192 4.53 17.77 -10.77
CA SER A 192 3.63 17.35 -11.84
C SER A 192 3.01 18.58 -12.51
N PRO A 193 2.91 18.59 -13.84
CA PRO A 193 2.17 19.63 -14.57
C PRO A 193 0.64 19.49 -14.43
N LEU A 194 0.19 18.40 -13.82
CA LEU A 194 -1.23 18.04 -13.66
C LEU A 194 -1.71 18.34 -12.23
N SER A 195 -3.01 18.30 -12.04
CA SER A 195 -3.67 18.59 -10.76
C SER A 195 -4.84 17.64 -10.53
N PRO A 196 -5.43 17.60 -9.33
CA PRO A 196 -6.66 16.82 -9.10
C PRO A 196 -7.83 17.23 -10.02
N ASP A 197 -7.90 18.50 -10.44
CA ASP A 197 -8.93 18.98 -11.37
C ASP A 197 -8.62 18.63 -12.85
N LYS A 198 -7.36 18.31 -13.13
CA LYS A 198 -6.87 17.84 -14.43
C LYS A 198 -5.93 16.67 -14.18
N PRO A 199 -6.47 15.52 -13.76
CA PRO A 199 -5.65 14.36 -13.38
C PRO A 199 -4.99 13.69 -14.59
N LEU A 200 -4.02 12.82 -14.33
CA LEU A 200 -3.34 12.05 -15.35
C LEU A 200 -4.31 11.14 -16.12
N PHE A 201 -5.19 10.48 -15.38
CA PHE A 201 -6.22 9.62 -15.97
C PHE A 201 -7.59 10.34 -15.92
N PRO A 202 -8.33 10.37 -17.04
CA PRO A 202 -9.62 11.05 -17.12
C PRO A 202 -10.71 10.22 -16.45
N GLU A 203 -10.72 10.18 -15.13
CA GLU A 203 -11.71 9.46 -14.35
C GLU A 203 -13.12 9.99 -14.64
N PRO A 204 -14.15 9.14 -14.75
CA PRO A 204 -15.47 9.50 -15.28
C PRO A 204 -16.15 10.64 -14.55
N ARG A 205 -15.92 10.76 -13.25
CA ARG A 205 -16.50 11.80 -12.38
C ARG A 205 -15.46 12.66 -11.69
N GLY A 206 -14.21 12.56 -12.12
CA GLY A 206 -13.12 13.24 -11.45
C GLY A 206 -13.06 12.83 -9.97
N TYR A 207 -13.05 13.80 -9.08
CA TYR A 207 -13.01 13.56 -7.64
C TYR A 207 -14.37 13.27 -6.99
N LEU A 208 -15.47 13.32 -7.72
CA LEU A 208 -16.83 13.08 -7.21
C LEU A 208 -17.31 11.63 -7.37
N GLY A 209 -16.57 10.82 -8.07
CA GLY A 209 -17.03 9.49 -8.43
C GLY A 209 -16.02 8.39 -8.20
N PRO A 210 -16.35 7.17 -8.57
CA PRO A 210 -15.41 6.09 -8.56
C PRO A 210 -14.23 6.37 -9.48
N VAL A 211 -13.05 5.96 -9.05
CA VAL A 211 -11.84 6.01 -9.86
C VAL A 211 -11.43 4.59 -10.25
N LYS A 212 -10.77 4.44 -11.38
CA LYS A 212 -10.23 3.15 -11.85
C LYS A 212 -8.76 3.00 -11.49
N MET A 213 -8.00 4.06 -11.61
CA MET A 213 -6.56 4.06 -11.31
C MET A 213 -6.27 4.83 -10.02
N GLY A 214 -6.98 4.45 -8.93
CA GLY A 214 -6.77 5.03 -7.61
C GLY A 214 -5.48 4.52 -6.96
N ALA A 215 -4.73 5.40 -6.31
CA ALA A 215 -3.47 5.10 -5.63
C ALA A 215 -2.56 4.13 -6.41
N PRO A 216 -2.22 4.41 -7.68
CA PRO A 216 -1.52 3.46 -8.52
C PRO A 216 -0.08 3.23 -8.04
N HIS A 217 0.36 1.97 -8.03
CA HIS A 217 1.72 1.58 -7.69
C HIS A 217 2.43 0.93 -8.87
N PHE A 218 3.71 1.27 -9.05
CA PHE A 218 4.54 0.59 -10.04
C PHE A 218 4.85 -0.84 -9.60
N VAL A 219 4.81 -1.77 -10.55
CA VAL A 219 5.31 -3.12 -10.36
C VAL A 219 6.82 -3.07 -10.19
N ASP A 220 7.34 -3.69 -9.13
CA ASP A 220 8.79 -3.80 -8.91
C ASP A 220 9.38 -4.90 -9.82
N PHE A 221 10.10 -4.48 -10.85
CA PHE A 221 10.80 -5.35 -11.82
C PHE A 221 12.28 -5.52 -11.51
N GLY A 222 12.70 -5.37 -10.26
CA GLY A 222 14.09 -5.51 -9.88
C GLY A 222 14.94 -4.27 -10.15
N LYS A 223 16.23 -4.38 -9.91
CA LYS A 223 17.19 -3.28 -10.04
C LYS A 223 17.05 -2.56 -11.37
N ASN A 224 16.67 -1.27 -11.31
CA ASN A 224 16.54 -0.44 -12.49
C ASN A 224 15.60 -1.03 -13.58
N MET A 225 14.52 -1.70 -13.18
CA MET A 225 13.55 -2.37 -14.05
C MET A 225 14.15 -3.50 -14.91
N LYS A 226 15.20 -4.17 -14.43
CA LYS A 226 15.94 -5.20 -15.20
C LYS A 226 15.03 -6.28 -15.77
N TYR A 227 13.96 -6.63 -15.08
CA TYR A 227 13.06 -7.73 -15.45
C TYR A 227 11.74 -7.27 -16.06
N SER A 228 11.61 -6.00 -16.44
CA SER A 228 10.47 -5.56 -17.22
C SER A 228 10.42 -6.33 -18.56
N PRO A 229 9.27 -6.92 -18.91
CA PRO A 229 9.18 -7.79 -20.09
C PRO A 229 9.36 -7.07 -21.42
N ASP A 230 9.09 -5.78 -21.46
CA ASP A 230 9.12 -4.94 -22.65
C ASP A 230 9.76 -3.55 -22.42
N GLY A 231 10.44 -3.38 -21.28
CA GLY A 231 11.07 -2.11 -20.88
C GLY A 231 10.07 -1.06 -20.38
N LYS A 232 8.78 -1.35 -20.35
CA LYS A 232 7.76 -0.44 -19.81
C LYS A 232 7.64 -0.59 -18.31
N ALA A 233 7.29 0.48 -17.64
CA ALA A 233 6.79 0.46 -16.27
C ALA A 233 5.31 0.09 -16.28
N TYR A 234 4.91 -0.79 -15.38
CA TYR A 234 3.54 -1.22 -15.20
C TYR A 234 3.00 -0.66 -13.89
N LEU A 235 1.74 -0.22 -13.89
CA LEU A 235 1.06 0.36 -12.75
C LEU A 235 -0.21 -0.43 -12.44
N LEU A 236 -0.39 -0.74 -11.18
CA LEU A 236 -1.62 -1.31 -10.64
C LEU A 236 -2.36 -0.22 -9.88
N GLY A 237 -3.57 0.10 -10.31
CA GLY A 237 -4.48 1.01 -9.63
C GLY A 237 -5.67 0.25 -9.06
N MET A 238 -6.21 0.71 -7.95
CA MET A 238 -7.42 0.14 -7.38
C MET A 238 -8.63 1.00 -7.69
N GLY A 239 -9.78 0.36 -7.90
CA GLY A 239 -10.97 1.06 -8.36
C GLY A 239 -12.29 0.37 -8.02
N ALA A 240 -13.36 0.97 -8.51
CA ALA A 240 -14.70 0.40 -8.51
C ALA A 240 -15.47 0.90 -9.72
N GLU A 241 -16.42 0.11 -10.18
CA GLU A 241 -17.35 0.54 -11.23
C GLU A 241 -18.44 1.46 -10.69
N GLU A 242 -18.89 2.37 -11.52
CA GLU A 242 -19.94 3.35 -11.16
C GLU A 242 -21.28 2.66 -10.80
N ASN A 243 -21.57 1.56 -11.45
CA ASN A 243 -22.83 0.84 -11.34
C ASN A 243 -22.76 -0.41 -10.45
N ASP A 244 -21.80 -0.49 -9.53
CA ASP A 244 -21.77 -1.59 -8.58
C ASP A 244 -23.07 -1.62 -7.75
N PRO A 245 -23.91 -2.65 -7.88
CA PRO A 245 -25.17 -2.75 -7.14
C PRO A 245 -24.96 -3.09 -5.65
N LYS A 246 -23.74 -3.45 -5.24
CA LYS A 246 -23.45 -3.86 -3.88
C LYS A 246 -23.38 -2.64 -2.95
N PRO A 247 -23.73 -2.82 -1.67
CA PRO A 247 -23.65 -1.74 -0.70
C PRO A 247 -22.23 -1.16 -0.60
N ARG A 248 -22.17 0.15 -0.55
CA ARG A 248 -20.89 0.86 -0.42
C ARG A 248 -20.60 1.11 1.04
N PRO A 249 -19.41 0.71 1.53
CA PRO A 249 -19.07 0.91 2.92
C PRO A 249 -18.71 2.36 3.21
N CYS A 250 -18.97 2.80 4.41
CA CYS A 250 -18.34 3.98 4.98
C CYS A 250 -17.59 3.65 6.26
N ILE A 251 -16.55 4.43 6.49
CA ILE A 251 -15.74 4.29 7.69
C ILE A 251 -16.43 5.05 8.83
N LYS A 252 -16.65 4.41 9.96
CA LYS A 252 -17.14 5.02 11.18
C LYS A 252 -16.26 4.61 12.36
N PRO A 253 -16.21 5.41 13.44
CA PRO A 253 -15.61 4.98 14.70
C PRO A 253 -16.24 3.67 15.18
N GLY A 254 -15.40 2.74 15.59
CA GLY A 254 -15.84 1.51 16.24
C GLY A 254 -16.30 1.71 17.69
N PRO A 255 -16.80 0.68 18.34
CA PRO A 255 -17.03 0.66 19.76
C PRO A 255 -15.74 0.96 20.55
N PRO A 256 -15.84 1.32 21.83
CA PRO A 256 -14.65 1.46 22.67
C PRO A 256 -13.78 0.20 22.65
N GLY A 257 -12.49 0.37 22.33
CA GLY A 257 -11.54 -0.74 22.18
C GLY A 257 -11.39 -1.29 20.76
N GLU A 258 -12.24 -0.87 19.82
CA GLU A 258 -12.12 -1.18 18.40
C GLU A 258 -11.68 0.07 17.61
N ALA A 259 -10.92 -0.12 16.53
CA ALA A 259 -10.41 0.99 15.74
C ALA A 259 -11.53 1.69 14.96
N PHE A 260 -12.02 1.08 13.91
CA PHE A 260 -13.08 1.59 13.06
C PHE A 260 -13.82 0.43 12.41
N GLN A 261 -15.03 0.70 11.96
CA GLN A 261 -15.83 -0.27 11.23
C GLN A 261 -16.29 0.32 9.90
N LEU A 262 -16.24 -0.48 8.87
CA LEU A 262 -16.99 -0.24 7.65
C LEU A 262 -18.45 -0.60 7.91
N ARG A 263 -19.38 0.22 7.40
CA ARG A 263 -20.80 -0.13 7.43
C ARG A 263 -21.38 -0.02 6.04
N GLN A 264 -22.37 -0.82 5.79
CA GLN A 264 -23.14 -0.75 4.56
C GLN A 264 -24.04 0.49 4.58
N GLY A 265 -24.02 1.23 3.48
CA GLY A 265 -24.83 2.42 3.29
C GLY A 265 -24.37 3.59 4.16
N CYS A 266 -24.02 4.66 3.54
CA CYS A 266 -23.86 5.97 4.17
C CYS A 266 -25.10 6.79 3.89
N ASP A 267 -25.53 7.58 4.89
CA ASP A 267 -26.68 8.46 4.77
C ASP A 267 -26.32 9.79 4.10
N ASP A 268 -25.15 9.91 3.51
CA ASP A 268 -24.67 11.13 2.87
C ASP A 268 -24.30 10.94 1.39
N ASP A 269 -24.28 12.03 0.66
CA ASP A 269 -24.13 12.07 -0.80
C ASP A 269 -22.78 11.56 -1.32
N PHE A 270 -21.86 11.18 -0.44
CA PHE A 270 -20.53 10.73 -0.79
C PHE A 270 -20.36 9.20 -0.78
N ALA A 271 -21.41 8.48 -0.48
CA ALA A 271 -21.42 7.01 -0.41
C ALA A 271 -21.47 6.32 -1.77
N HIS A 272 -21.04 6.96 -2.83
CA HIS A 272 -21.24 6.44 -4.17
C HIS A 272 -20.07 5.59 -4.69
N ALA A 273 -18.95 5.57 -4.00
CA ALA A 273 -17.81 4.76 -4.38
C ALA A 273 -17.37 3.86 -3.23
N ASN A 274 -17.24 2.59 -3.52
CA ASN A 274 -16.66 1.64 -2.57
C ASN A 274 -15.14 1.74 -2.60
N LEU A 275 -14.63 2.96 -2.48
CA LEU A 275 -13.23 3.25 -2.62
C LEU A 275 -12.72 3.97 -1.40
N SER A 276 -11.86 3.29 -0.68
CA SER A 276 -10.96 3.91 0.28
C SER A 276 -9.55 3.35 0.02
N TRP A 277 -8.56 3.86 0.71
CA TRP A 277 -7.20 3.35 0.59
C TRP A 277 -7.05 1.88 1.02
N ILE A 278 -8.01 1.32 1.73
CA ILE A 278 -8.03 -0.06 2.24
C ILE A 278 -9.12 -0.94 1.63
N THR A 279 -10.00 -0.41 0.80
CA THR A 279 -11.05 -1.18 0.14
C THR A 279 -11.31 -0.66 -1.25
N ALA A 280 -11.49 -1.56 -2.17
CA ALA A 280 -11.98 -1.33 -3.53
C ALA A 280 -12.60 -2.64 -4.04
N ASP A 281 -13.12 -2.62 -5.25
CA ASP A 281 -13.77 -3.77 -5.87
C ASP A 281 -12.88 -4.42 -6.94
N GLN A 282 -11.96 -3.63 -7.51
CA GLN A 282 -11.23 -4.01 -8.72
C GLN A 282 -9.79 -3.50 -8.68
N VAL A 283 -8.92 -4.22 -9.37
CA VAL A 283 -7.57 -3.77 -9.70
C VAL A 283 -7.47 -3.59 -11.19
N TYR A 284 -6.94 -2.46 -11.62
CA TYR A 284 -6.69 -2.11 -13.01
C TYR A 284 -5.19 -2.08 -13.31
N LEU A 285 -4.83 -2.30 -14.58
CA LEU A 285 -3.44 -2.36 -15.02
C LEU A 285 -3.20 -1.40 -16.19
N ALA A 286 -2.18 -0.55 -16.03
CA ALA A 286 -1.68 0.31 -17.09
C ALA A 286 -0.17 0.12 -17.27
N ARG A 287 0.37 0.53 -18.42
CA ARG A 287 1.82 0.53 -18.66
C ARG A 287 2.25 1.72 -19.50
N VAL A 288 3.50 2.15 -19.29
CA VAL A 288 4.09 3.30 -19.99
C VAL A 288 5.59 3.11 -20.15
N MET A 289 6.18 3.61 -21.23
CA MET A 289 7.64 3.75 -21.31
C MET A 289 8.05 4.90 -20.39
N PRO A 290 8.76 4.65 -19.27
CA PRO A 290 9.02 5.69 -18.29
C PRO A 290 10.08 6.68 -18.77
N SER A 291 9.67 7.90 -18.95
CA SER A 291 10.56 9.04 -19.17
C SER A 291 9.91 10.33 -18.62
N PRO A 292 10.68 11.39 -18.36
CA PRO A 292 10.10 12.69 -17.97
C PRO A 292 9.10 13.26 -19.00
N GLU A 293 9.24 12.86 -20.26
CA GLU A 293 8.40 13.32 -21.37
C GLU A 293 7.09 12.53 -21.47
N THR A 294 7.04 11.31 -20.96
CA THR A 294 5.89 10.39 -21.12
C THR A 294 5.08 10.18 -19.85
N ILE A 295 5.73 10.22 -18.68
CA ILE A 295 5.13 9.79 -17.41
C ILE A 295 3.87 10.57 -17.01
N ASN A 296 3.73 11.81 -17.46
CA ASN A 296 2.58 12.68 -17.22
C ASN A 296 1.74 12.93 -18.49
N LYS A 297 1.84 12.05 -19.49
CA LYS A 297 1.07 12.14 -20.73
C LYS A 297 0.16 10.93 -20.87
N LEU A 298 -1.15 11.15 -20.84
CA LEU A 298 -2.16 10.10 -21.00
C LEU A 298 -1.93 9.28 -22.27
N GLU A 299 -1.63 9.93 -23.37
CA GLU A 299 -1.44 9.32 -24.68
C GLU A 299 -0.22 8.39 -24.77
N ALA A 300 0.67 8.42 -23.78
CA ALA A 300 1.81 7.52 -23.70
C ALA A 300 1.47 6.20 -22.99
N TYR A 301 0.29 6.10 -22.37
CA TYR A 301 -0.13 4.93 -21.63
C TYR A 301 -0.89 3.94 -22.50
N GLU A 302 -0.71 2.67 -22.18
CA GLU A 302 -1.54 1.58 -22.63
C GLU A 302 -2.24 0.95 -21.43
N PHE A 303 -3.52 0.67 -21.58
CA PHE A 303 -4.40 0.13 -20.56
C PHE A 303 -4.77 -1.31 -20.91
N PHE A 304 -4.79 -2.17 -19.91
CA PHE A 304 -5.28 -3.53 -20.05
C PHE A 304 -6.77 -3.51 -20.42
N ALA A 305 -7.14 -4.25 -21.46
CA ALA A 305 -8.49 -4.31 -22.00
C ALA A 305 -8.96 -5.79 -22.14
N GLY A 306 -8.67 -6.60 -21.09
CA GLY A 306 -9.05 -8.00 -21.06
C GLY A 306 -8.13 -8.92 -21.86
N HIS A 307 -8.65 -10.08 -22.21
CA HIS A 307 -7.97 -11.10 -23.02
C HIS A 307 -8.78 -11.40 -24.26
N ASN A 308 -8.09 -11.73 -25.34
CA ASN A 308 -8.75 -12.27 -26.54
C ASN A 308 -9.14 -13.75 -26.32
N LYS A 309 -9.78 -14.35 -27.33
CA LYS A 309 -10.25 -15.74 -27.28
C LYS A 309 -9.13 -16.77 -27.07
N GLU A 310 -7.90 -16.41 -27.44
CA GLU A 310 -6.70 -17.23 -27.26
C GLU A 310 -6.01 -16.98 -25.91
N GLY A 311 -6.61 -16.20 -25.02
CA GLY A 311 -6.05 -15.84 -23.72
C GLY A 311 -4.86 -14.88 -23.77
N LYS A 312 -4.66 -14.16 -24.88
CA LYS A 312 -3.61 -13.13 -24.97
C LYS A 312 -4.14 -11.80 -24.45
N PRO A 313 -3.35 -11.05 -23.66
CA PRO A 313 -3.78 -9.75 -23.14
C PRO A 313 -3.98 -8.75 -24.28
N LEU A 314 -5.05 -8.00 -24.19
CA LEU A 314 -5.36 -6.87 -25.05
C LEU A 314 -4.95 -5.57 -24.36
N TRP A 315 -4.45 -4.64 -25.16
CA TRP A 315 -4.03 -3.32 -24.71
C TRP A 315 -4.66 -2.24 -25.56
N THR A 316 -5.06 -1.13 -24.93
CA THR A 316 -5.69 0.01 -25.60
C THR A 316 -5.05 1.32 -25.12
N GLY A 317 -4.96 2.32 -26.00
CA GLY A 317 -4.62 3.70 -25.61
C GLY A 317 -5.81 4.50 -25.08
N ASN A 318 -7.03 3.94 -25.10
CA ASN A 318 -8.23 4.61 -24.62
C ASN A 318 -8.52 4.20 -23.16
N PHE A 319 -8.39 5.15 -22.24
CA PHE A 319 -8.66 4.94 -20.81
C PHE A 319 -10.07 4.45 -20.51
N GLU A 320 -11.09 4.90 -21.26
CA GLU A 320 -12.45 4.49 -21.05
C GLU A 320 -12.67 2.97 -21.26
N LYS A 321 -11.80 2.35 -22.07
CA LYS A 321 -11.83 0.92 -22.39
C LYS A 321 -10.94 0.06 -21.48
N ILE A 322 -10.43 0.63 -20.41
CA ILE A 322 -9.68 -0.14 -19.41
C ILE A 322 -10.63 -1.14 -18.75
N GLU A 323 -10.21 -2.39 -18.66
CA GLU A 323 -10.95 -3.46 -17.97
C GLU A 323 -10.25 -3.89 -16.68
N PRO A 324 -11.00 -4.40 -15.70
CA PRO A 324 -10.40 -4.94 -14.48
C PRO A 324 -9.42 -6.07 -14.79
N LEU A 325 -8.29 -6.05 -14.11
CA LEU A 325 -7.34 -7.16 -14.10
C LEU A 325 -7.83 -8.31 -13.21
N ILE A 326 -8.35 -7.96 -12.06
CA ILE A 326 -8.96 -8.84 -11.06
C ILE A 326 -10.07 -8.09 -10.32
N GLU A 327 -11.02 -8.86 -9.77
CA GLU A 327 -12.18 -8.33 -9.07
C GLU A 327 -12.48 -9.15 -7.81
N TRP A 328 -12.76 -8.46 -6.73
CA TRP A 328 -13.35 -9.02 -5.51
C TRP A 328 -13.96 -7.87 -4.72
N ASN A 329 -15.27 -7.78 -4.71
CA ASN A 329 -16.00 -6.63 -4.20
C ASN A 329 -15.66 -6.35 -2.73
N ASN A 330 -15.26 -5.12 -2.42
CA ASN A 330 -14.83 -4.62 -1.11
C ASN A 330 -13.46 -5.13 -0.59
N HIS A 331 -12.74 -5.97 -1.31
CA HIS A 331 -11.57 -6.67 -0.80
C HIS A 331 -10.23 -6.23 -1.44
N MET A 332 -10.23 -5.18 -2.28
CA MET A 332 -9.08 -4.76 -3.09
C MET A 332 -8.51 -3.41 -2.62
N GLY A 333 -7.68 -3.38 -1.60
CA GLY A 333 -7.03 -2.15 -1.14
C GLY A 333 -5.50 -2.21 -1.19
N CYS A 334 -4.84 -1.05 -1.25
CA CYS A 334 -3.38 -0.90 -1.16
C CYS A 334 -2.58 -1.89 -2.02
N VAL A 335 -2.89 -1.98 -3.31
CA VAL A 335 -2.35 -3.01 -4.21
C VAL A 335 -0.92 -2.71 -4.62
N THR A 336 -0.03 -3.68 -4.50
CA THR A 336 1.36 -3.64 -5.03
C THR A 336 1.70 -4.95 -5.71
N ALA A 337 2.70 -4.98 -6.59
CA ALA A 337 3.23 -6.22 -7.12
C ALA A 337 4.74 -6.17 -7.34
N THR A 338 5.38 -7.34 -7.24
CA THR A 338 6.81 -7.55 -7.46
C THR A 338 7.03 -8.76 -8.33
N TYR A 339 7.92 -8.67 -9.31
CA TYR A 339 8.39 -9.83 -10.07
C TYR A 339 9.52 -10.54 -9.32
N VAL A 340 9.39 -11.84 -9.14
CA VAL A 340 10.36 -12.71 -8.45
C VAL A 340 11.09 -13.58 -9.47
N PRO A 341 12.30 -13.19 -9.91
CA PRO A 341 12.97 -13.84 -11.03
C PRO A 341 13.33 -15.31 -10.75
N GLY A 342 13.71 -15.67 -9.53
CA GLY A 342 14.02 -17.05 -9.14
C GLY A 342 12.84 -18.01 -9.30
N LEU A 343 11.63 -17.51 -9.10
CA LEU A 343 10.39 -18.27 -9.30
C LEU A 343 9.77 -18.07 -10.68
N LYS A 344 10.20 -17.05 -11.43
CA LYS A 344 9.57 -16.57 -12.67
C LYS A 344 8.10 -16.22 -12.48
N LYS A 345 7.76 -15.64 -11.33
CA LYS A 345 6.39 -15.31 -10.94
C LYS A 345 6.26 -13.86 -10.50
N TYR A 346 5.06 -13.37 -10.59
CA TYR A 346 4.63 -12.13 -9.95
C TYR A 346 3.99 -12.45 -8.61
N LEU A 347 4.27 -11.67 -7.60
CA LEU A 347 3.56 -11.65 -6.33
C LEU A 347 2.81 -10.33 -6.21
N MET A 348 1.53 -10.37 -5.91
CA MET A 348 0.70 -9.20 -5.65
C MET A 348 0.30 -9.20 -4.18
N CYS A 349 0.50 -8.08 -3.50
CA CYS A 349 0.05 -7.87 -2.12
C CYS A 349 -1.17 -6.95 -2.12
N ILE A 350 -2.17 -7.32 -1.35
CA ILE A 350 -3.44 -6.59 -1.25
C ILE A 350 -3.83 -6.46 0.22
N THR A 351 -4.30 -5.29 0.60
CA THR A 351 -4.92 -5.06 1.91
C THR A 351 -6.43 -5.19 1.78
N ASP A 352 -7.04 -5.86 2.73
CA ASP A 352 -8.48 -6.05 2.82
C ASP A 352 -9.00 -5.46 4.14
N GLY A 353 -9.61 -4.29 4.05
CA GLY A 353 -10.19 -3.58 5.18
C GLY A 353 -11.67 -3.91 5.43
N TRP A 354 -12.25 -4.85 4.70
CA TRP A 354 -13.64 -5.26 4.84
C TRP A 354 -13.82 -6.37 5.88
N PRO A 355 -14.91 -6.39 6.64
CA PRO A 355 -15.94 -5.35 6.83
C PRO A 355 -15.59 -4.35 7.93
N THR A 356 -14.41 -4.40 8.48
CA THR A 356 -13.98 -3.53 9.57
C THR A 356 -12.53 -3.15 9.46
N VAL A 357 -12.22 -1.91 9.79
CA VAL A 357 -10.84 -1.42 9.93
C VAL A 357 -10.29 -1.61 11.35
N ALA A 358 -11.08 -2.20 12.25
CA ALA A 358 -10.59 -2.56 13.58
C ALA A 358 -9.46 -3.59 13.49
N LYS A 359 -9.61 -4.54 12.56
CA LYS A 359 -8.59 -5.53 12.21
C LYS A 359 -8.64 -5.76 10.72
N MET A 360 -7.57 -5.44 10.04
CA MET A 360 -7.46 -5.62 8.59
C MET A 360 -6.82 -6.96 8.25
N THR A 361 -7.20 -7.48 7.12
CA THR A 361 -6.58 -8.65 6.52
C THR A 361 -5.67 -8.20 5.38
N SER A 362 -4.64 -8.97 5.11
CA SER A 362 -3.81 -8.81 3.93
C SER A 362 -3.64 -10.16 3.24
N TYR A 363 -3.57 -10.16 1.92
CA TYR A 363 -3.37 -11.41 1.20
C TYR A 363 -2.39 -11.26 0.05
N ILE A 364 -1.84 -12.38 -0.36
CA ILE A 364 -0.83 -12.48 -1.39
C ILE A 364 -1.36 -13.38 -2.49
N LEU A 365 -1.32 -12.86 -3.72
CA LEU A 365 -1.60 -13.61 -4.94
C LEU A 365 -0.31 -13.85 -5.72
N GLU A 366 -0.29 -14.90 -6.54
CA GLU A 366 0.78 -15.17 -7.49
C GLU A 366 0.24 -15.39 -8.90
N ALA A 367 1.07 -15.07 -9.91
CA ALA A 367 0.77 -15.37 -11.30
C ALA A 367 2.07 -15.56 -12.11
N ASP A 368 2.02 -16.33 -13.19
CA ASP A 368 3.14 -16.47 -14.14
C ASP A 368 3.28 -15.25 -15.06
N LYS A 369 2.19 -14.52 -15.26
CA LYS A 369 2.14 -13.29 -16.07
C LYS A 369 1.46 -12.19 -15.27
N ILE A 370 1.89 -10.95 -15.45
CA ILE A 370 1.27 -9.79 -14.78
C ILE A 370 -0.22 -9.67 -15.11
N THR A 371 -0.65 -10.17 -16.25
CA THR A 371 -2.04 -10.20 -16.68
C THR A 371 -2.82 -11.43 -16.19
N GLY A 372 -2.25 -12.23 -15.29
CA GLY A 372 -2.91 -13.39 -14.69
C GLY A 372 -2.83 -14.69 -15.53
N PRO A 373 -3.58 -15.72 -15.17
CA PRO A 373 -4.51 -15.73 -14.01
C PRO A 373 -3.78 -15.65 -12.67
N TRP A 374 -4.40 -14.96 -11.71
CA TRP A 374 -3.90 -14.80 -10.34
C TRP A 374 -4.47 -15.88 -9.42
N ARG A 375 -3.65 -16.39 -8.51
CA ARG A 375 -4.00 -17.45 -7.55
C ARG A 375 -3.62 -17.07 -6.13
N MET A 376 -4.38 -17.53 -5.16
CA MET A 376 -4.15 -17.26 -3.74
C MET A 376 -2.92 -18.01 -3.23
N VAL A 377 -1.99 -17.31 -2.61
CA VAL A 377 -0.86 -17.87 -1.87
C VAL A 377 -1.21 -17.99 -0.39
N ALA A 378 -1.64 -16.89 0.23
CA ALA A 378 -2.01 -16.84 1.64
C ALA A 378 -2.99 -15.70 1.89
N TYR A 379 -4.05 -15.99 2.62
CA TYR A 379 -5.00 -15.00 3.16
C TYR A 379 -4.72 -14.83 4.65
N MET A 380 -4.11 -13.70 5.01
CA MET A 380 -3.57 -13.43 6.34
C MET A 380 -4.56 -12.59 7.14
N LYS A 381 -5.53 -13.27 7.74
CA LYS A 381 -6.56 -12.63 8.58
C LYS A 381 -5.91 -11.92 9.77
N ASP A 382 -6.39 -10.71 10.06
CA ASP A 382 -5.92 -9.85 11.16
C ASP A 382 -4.38 -9.60 11.13
N PHE A 383 -3.78 -9.60 9.93
CA PHE A 383 -2.34 -9.42 9.76
C PHE A 383 -1.90 -8.05 10.26
N GLY A 384 -0.90 -8.04 11.17
CA GLY A 384 -0.43 -6.83 11.82
C GLY A 384 -1.51 -6.07 12.58
N GLU A 385 -2.64 -6.71 12.88
CA GLU A 385 -3.93 -6.16 13.32
C GLU A 385 -4.53 -5.15 12.32
N GLN A 386 -3.74 -4.24 11.80
CA GLN A 386 -4.11 -3.24 10.80
C GLN A 386 -2.93 -3.01 9.85
N ALA A 387 -2.37 -4.07 9.28
CA ALA A 387 -1.29 -3.93 8.32
C ALA A 387 -1.78 -3.46 6.96
N TYR A 388 -1.00 -2.61 6.33
CA TYR A 388 -1.30 -2.00 5.06
C TYR A 388 -0.02 -1.67 4.28
N PHE A 389 -0.18 -1.38 2.98
CA PHE A 389 0.92 -1.03 2.08
C PHE A 389 1.98 -2.12 1.95
N LEU A 390 1.52 -3.39 1.98
CA LEU A 390 2.40 -4.54 1.84
C LEU A 390 3.09 -4.51 0.47
N ASN A 391 4.40 -4.76 0.47
CA ASN A 391 5.18 -4.94 -0.75
C ASN A 391 6.41 -5.80 -0.47
N PHE A 392 6.98 -6.39 -1.52
CA PHE A 392 8.24 -7.12 -1.45
C PHE A 392 9.32 -6.34 -2.21
N PRO A 393 10.18 -5.55 -1.54
CA PRO A 393 11.28 -4.88 -2.21
C PRO A 393 12.20 -5.91 -2.90
N SER A 394 12.32 -5.83 -4.20
CA SER A 394 13.03 -6.83 -5.02
C SER A 394 14.51 -6.97 -4.66
N LYS A 395 15.12 -5.96 -4.06
CA LYS A 395 16.49 -6.00 -3.56
C LYS A 395 16.70 -7.08 -2.49
N PHE A 396 15.67 -7.40 -1.74
CA PHE A 396 15.74 -8.31 -0.58
C PHE A 396 15.05 -9.64 -0.86
N ILE A 397 15.13 -10.09 -2.09
CA ILE A 397 14.65 -11.39 -2.53
C ILE A 397 15.87 -12.29 -2.76
N SER A 398 15.86 -13.49 -2.19
CA SER A 398 16.91 -14.51 -2.43
C SER A 398 16.98 -14.92 -3.89
N GLU A 399 18.10 -15.44 -4.32
CA GLU A 399 18.34 -15.85 -5.71
C GLU A 399 17.31 -16.90 -6.19
N ASP A 400 16.93 -17.83 -5.32
CA ASP A 400 15.91 -18.84 -5.59
C ASP A 400 14.47 -18.30 -5.52
N GLY A 401 14.30 -17.05 -5.04
CA GLY A 401 12.99 -16.39 -4.89
C GLY A 401 12.16 -16.89 -3.71
N ARG A 402 12.71 -17.76 -2.84
CA ARG A 402 11.94 -18.38 -1.75
C ARG A 402 11.98 -17.60 -0.45
N THR A 403 13.03 -16.84 -0.20
CA THR A 403 13.16 -15.98 0.97
C THR A 403 13.05 -14.52 0.55
N LEU A 404 12.15 -13.78 1.17
CA LEU A 404 11.84 -12.38 0.85
C LEU A 404 11.73 -11.56 2.14
N TRP A 405 11.76 -10.25 1.99
CA TRP A 405 11.44 -9.33 3.07
C TRP A 405 10.15 -8.60 2.76
N LEU A 406 9.15 -8.81 3.61
CA LEU A 406 7.85 -8.13 3.52
C LEU A 406 7.96 -6.75 4.15
N CYS A 407 7.78 -5.70 3.36
CA CYS A 407 7.70 -4.31 3.78
C CYS A 407 6.23 -3.94 3.99
N TYR A 408 5.90 -3.34 5.13
CA TYR A 408 4.54 -2.91 5.45
C TYR A 408 4.53 -1.93 6.63
N SER A 409 3.36 -1.38 6.94
CA SER A 409 3.08 -0.69 8.20
C SER A 409 1.88 -1.33 8.89
N ALA A 410 1.79 -1.27 10.22
CA ALA A 410 0.72 -1.87 10.99
C ALA A 410 0.17 -0.92 12.05
N ASN A 411 -0.96 -1.28 12.67
CA ASN A 411 -1.50 -0.62 13.86
C ASN A 411 -1.68 0.91 13.72
N PHE A 412 -2.15 1.39 12.55
CA PHE A 412 -2.27 2.81 12.27
C PHE A 412 -3.14 3.58 13.26
N SER A 413 -4.11 2.93 13.90
CA SER A 413 -4.99 3.58 14.87
C SER A 413 -4.53 3.41 16.32
N ARG A 414 -3.32 2.88 16.55
CA ARG A 414 -2.75 2.75 17.90
C ARG A 414 -2.67 4.12 18.57
N GLY A 415 -3.25 4.21 19.76
CA GLY A 415 -3.30 5.47 20.54
C GLY A 415 -4.53 6.33 20.27
N TRP A 416 -5.42 5.92 19.36
CA TRP A 416 -6.67 6.61 19.11
C TRP A 416 -7.80 5.98 19.95
N ASN A 417 -8.55 6.80 20.68
CA ASN A 417 -9.77 6.39 21.41
C ASN A 417 -9.62 5.11 22.27
N GLY A 418 -8.45 4.86 22.84
CA GLY A 418 -8.22 3.69 23.68
C GLY A 418 -8.18 2.35 22.93
N VAL A 419 -8.01 2.37 21.62
CA VAL A 419 -7.84 1.17 20.79
C VAL A 419 -6.65 0.36 21.29
N LYS A 420 -6.91 -0.91 21.62
CA LYS A 420 -5.86 -1.88 21.97
C LYS A 420 -5.65 -2.81 20.78
N LEU A 421 -4.46 -2.77 20.24
CA LEU A 421 -4.03 -3.63 19.15
C LEU A 421 -2.85 -4.49 19.59
N ASN A 422 -2.82 -5.74 19.17
CA ASN A 422 -1.72 -6.65 19.39
C ASN A 422 -0.67 -6.47 18.27
N PHE A 423 0.52 -7.04 18.49
CA PHE A 423 1.54 -7.14 17.46
C PHE A 423 1.49 -8.54 16.85
N ASN A 424 1.00 -8.66 15.60
CA ASN A 424 0.89 -9.93 14.92
C ASN A 424 1.22 -9.78 13.42
N PRO A 425 2.42 -10.17 12.95
CA PRO A 425 3.45 -10.96 13.66
C PRO A 425 4.18 -10.15 14.75
N PRO A 426 4.88 -10.83 15.67
CA PRO A 426 5.79 -10.15 16.61
C PRO A 426 6.76 -9.24 15.88
N GLY A 427 6.94 -8.00 16.38
CA GLY A 427 7.71 -6.96 15.70
C GLY A 427 6.92 -6.10 14.71
N GLY A 428 5.67 -6.49 14.37
CA GLY A 428 4.77 -5.63 13.60
C GLY A 428 4.36 -4.41 14.41
N ARG A 429 4.44 -3.21 13.80
CA ARG A 429 4.14 -1.94 14.47
C ARG A 429 3.79 -0.85 13.47
N TYR A 430 3.39 0.29 13.98
CA TYR A 430 3.26 1.49 13.17
C TYR A 430 4.64 1.98 12.68
N GLY A 431 4.72 2.35 11.40
CA GLY A 431 5.93 2.78 10.73
C GLY A 431 6.52 1.72 9.79
N LEU A 432 7.79 1.85 9.43
CA LEU A 432 8.45 0.90 8.53
C LEU A 432 8.70 -0.44 9.24
N CYS A 433 8.01 -1.48 8.78
CA CYS A 433 8.28 -2.86 9.15
C CYS A 433 8.93 -3.60 7.98
N LEU A 434 9.98 -4.36 8.26
CA LEU A 434 10.58 -5.34 7.34
C LEU A 434 10.64 -6.68 8.07
N HIS A 435 9.95 -7.68 7.56
CA HIS A 435 9.94 -9.04 8.11
C HIS A 435 10.47 -10.04 7.08
N GLU A 436 11.43 -10.87 7.50
CA GLU A 436 11.87 -11.96 6.66
C GLU A 436 10.81 -13.06 6.62
N VAL A 437 10.45 -13.43 5.41
CA VAL A 437 9.46 -14.48 5.14
C VAL A 437 9.98 -15.49 4.14
N ARG A 438 9.45 -16.71 4.20
CA ARG A 438 9.70 -17.75 3.22
C ARG A 438 8.39 -18.20 2.58
N LEU A 439 8.36 -18.27 1.27
CA LEU A 439 7.24 -18.85 0.53
C LEU A 439 7.26 -20.37 0.64
N LEU A 440 6.14 -20.94 1.04
CA LEU A 440 5.97 -22.38 1.20
C LEU A 440 5.50 -23.01 -0.11
N GLY A 441 6.05 -24.15 -0.45
CA GLY A 441 5.57 -25.00 -1.53
C GLY A 441 4.75 -26.19 -1.00
N PRO A 442 4.16 -27.03 -1.87
CA PRO A 442 3.33 -28.16 -1.48
C PRO A 442 4.05 -29.16 -0.56
N SER A 443 5.35 -29.37 -0.74
CA SER A 443 6.17 -30.29 0.08
C SER A 443 6.46 -29.75 1.49
N ASP A 444 6.42 -28.43 1.68
CA ASP A 444 6.74 -27.81 2.98
C ASP A 444 5.63 -28.06 4.00
N ASN A 445 4.39 -28.16 3.57
CA ASN A 445 3.21 -28.37 4.43
C ASN A 445 3.22 -29.76 5.10
N SER A 446 3.81 -30.78 4.45
CA SER A 446 3.90 -32.15 5.00
C SER A 446 4.88 -32.26 6.18
N THR A 447 5.92 -31.41 6.18
CA THR A 447 6.97 -31.42 7.21
C THR A 447 6.54 -30.67 8.47
N THR A 448 5.72 -29.63 8.32
CA THR A 448 5.20 -28.82 9.44
C THR A 448 4.12 -29.59 10.21
N ALA A 449 3.24 -30.32 9.53
CA ALA A 449 2.25 -31.19 10.15
C ALA A 449 2.88 -32.30 10.99
N ASN A 450 3.99 -32.89 10.54
CA ASN A 450 4.71 -33.96 11.26
C ASN A 450 5.50 -33.46 12.48
N LYS A 451 5.92 -32.19 12.52
CA LYS A 451 6.58 -31.63 13.71
C LYS A 451 5.58 -31.27 14.82
N THR A 452 4.39 -30.83 14.47
CA THR A 452 3.33 -30.54 15.45
C THR A 452 2.79 -31.81 16.10
N LEU A 453 2.70 -32.91 15.34
CA LEU A 453 2.28 -34.23 15.87
C LEU A 453 3.32 -34.89 16.79
N LYS A 454 4.62 -34.57 16.64
CA LYS A 454 5.68 -35.09 17.54
C LYS A 454 5.89 -34.26 18.80
N ALA A 455 5.34 -33.06 18.89
CA ALA A 455 5.39 -32.20 20.08
C ALA A 455 4.20 -32.44 21.04
N THR A 456 3.22 -33.27 20.65
CA THR A 456 2.02 -33.62 21.43
C THR A 456 2.00 -35.10 21.85
N GLN A 457 3.09 -35.82 21.68
CA GLN A 457 3.36 -37.14 22.30
C GLN A 457 4.55 -37.03 23.25
#